data_0a25c743a81286962d3efc3710d6b5f2
#
_entry.id   0a25c743a81286962d3efc3710d6b5f2
#
_cell.length_a   1.000
_cell.length_b   1.000
_cell.length_c   1.000
_cell.angle_alpha   90.00
_cell.angle_beta   90.00
_cell.angle_gamma   90.00
#
_symmetry.space_group_name_H-M   'P 1'
#
loop_
_entity.id
_entity.type
_entity.pdbx_description
1 polymer ?
#
loop_
_entity_poly.entity_id
_entity_poly.type
_entity_poly.pdbx_seq_one_letter_code
_entity_poly.pdbx_strand_id
1 'polypeptide(L)'
;MDAAAREAQSGLEWRVTVPEGASVTVEHEAGAAARAWAWLLARVAMAWSTVAGFARKVWRIGADDPRRAVHGLKVGLALALVSVFYYTRPLYDGVGGAAMWAVMTVVVVFEYTVGGCVYKSFNRAVATASAGVLALGVHWVAAKTGELEPYVLTGSLFLLAAAATFSRFIPTVKSRFDYGVTIFILTYSLVAVSGYRVDELAALAQQRLSTIAIGIFLCLVVALLVRPVWAGQELHLLTTRNMDKLAAALEGCVEDYFAEGPARPAQAKSAGYKCVLNSKASEDAQANLARWEPAHGRFAFRHPYALYGKVGAAMRACAYCVEALSGCAGAEAQAPEHVKRLLRDACARVGARCAQVLREASRSVDTMTCSRALDFAVADMNTAVHELQGDMRTLPSTLAVKLAEMSLMDTMPVFTVASLLVEISARVEGVVDAVDALATRANFKQVDGDDDDDDEKKGEAEMTMKVHPLNETDAAEEASSSPVNQTAKV
;
A
#
# COMPACT_ATOMS: atom_id res chain seq x y z
N MET A 1 -15.41 14.39 45.10
CA MET A 1 -15.44 12.97 45.50
C MET A 1 -14.66 12.71 46.81
N ASP A 2 -14.14 13.74 47.46
CA ASP A 2 -13.33 13.58 48.69
C ASP A 2 -14.13 13.78 50.02
N ALA A 3 -15.39 14.14 49.97
CA ALA A 3 -16.22 14.31 51.17
C ALA A 3 -16.90 13.01 51.63
N ALA A 4 -17.28 12.12 50.70
CA ALA A 4 -17.92 10.85 51.03
C ALA A 4 -16.95 9.76 51.54
N ALA A 5 -15.64 9.93 51.33
CA ALA A 5 -14.62 9.01 51.84
C ALA A 5 -14.21 9.27 53.28
N ARG A 6 -14.58 10.43 53.85
CA ARG A 6 -14.25 10.81 55.26
C ARG A 6 -15.30 10.42 56.26
N GLU A 7 -16.56 10.18 55.88
CA GLU A 7 -17.63 9.78 56.80
C GLU A 7 -17.70 8.29 57.11
N ALA A 8 -17.01 7.44 56.36
CA ALA A 8 -16.98 6.01 56.62
C ALA A 8 -15.87 5.55 57.61
N GLN A 9 -15.14 6.50 58.20
CA GLN A 9 -14.00 6.21 59.09
C GLN A 9 -14.27 6.46 60.60
N SER A 10 -15.52 6.75 60.98
CA SER A 10 -15.86 6.95 62.39
C SER A 10 -16.49 5.67 62.97
N GLY A 11 -15.67 4.82 63.58
CA GLY A 11 -16.21 3.83 64.50
C GLY A 11 -15.52 2.46 64.44
N LEU A 12 -14.34 2.39 64.99
CA LEU A 12 -13.82 1.29 65.83
C LEU A 12 -12.33 1.60 66.07
N GLU A 13 -12.07 2.33 67.16
CA GLU A 13 -10.69 2.46 67.67
C GLU A 13 -10.30 1.14 68.38
N TRP A 14 -9.44 0.35 67.75
CA TRP A 14 -8.75 -0.77 68.41
C TRP A 14 -7.46 -0.25 69.02
N ARG A 15 -7.41 -0.22 70.38
CA ARG A 15 -6.17 0.11 71.09
C ARG A 15 -5.29 -1.16 71.18
N VAL A 16 -4.32 -1.30 70.27
CA VAL A 16 -3.33 -2.38 70.33
C VAL A 16 -2.09 -1.88 71.06
N THR A 17 -1.79 -2.50 72.22
CA THR A 17 -0.57 -2.21 73.00
C THR A 17 0.57 -3.01 72.37
N VAL A 18 1.49 -2.33 71.69
CA VAL A 18 2.64 -2.93 70.99
C VAL A 18 3.86 -2.85 71.90
N PRO A 19 4.59 -3.92 72.21
CA PRO A 19 5.87 -3.86 72.91
C PRO A 19 6.90 -3.04 72.13
N GLU A 20 7.75 -2.31 72.88
CA GLU A 20 8.81 -1.49 72.25
C GLU A 20 9.70 -2.35 71.34
N GLY A 21 9.72 -2.02 70.03
CA GLY A 21 10.55 -2.69 69.01
C GLY A 21 9.79 -3.51 67.98
N ALA A 22 8.47 -3.67 68.02
CA ALA A 22 7.69 -4.40 67.04
C ALA A 22 6.83 -3.45 66.18
N SER A 23 6.86 -3.60 64.85
CA SER A 23 5.97 -2.92 63.92
C SER A 23 4.75 -3.80 63.63
N VAL A 24 3.55 -3.28 63.88
CA VAL A 24 2.28 -3.95 63.52
C VAL A 24 1.77 -3.40 62.20
N THR A 25 1.75 -4.26 61.17
CA THR A 25 0.99 -3.98 59.96
C THR A 25 -0.43 -4.50 60.14
N VAL A 26 -1.40 -3.60 60.28
CA VAL A 26 -2.84 -3.93 60.32
C VAL A 26 -3.31 -4.16 58.87
N GLU A 27 -3.42 -5.43 58.49
CA GLU A 27 -4.11 -5.79 57.25
C GLU A 27 -5.64 -5.74 57.51
N HIS A 28 -6.29 -4.73 56.99
CA HIS A 28 -7.75 -4.66 56.98
C HIS A 28 -8.31 -5.61 55.95
N GLU A 29 -8.83 -6.76 56.33
CA GLU A 29 -9.54 -7.66 55.43
C GLU A 29 -10.80 -6.95 54.92
N ALA A 30 -10.74 -6.50 53.65
CA ALA A 30 -11.92 -5.94 53.00
C ALA A 30 -13.05 -6.98 52.97
N GLY A 31 -14.23 -6.62 53.42
CA GLY A 31 -15.42 -7.49 53.42
C GLY A 31 -15.72 -8.04 52.04
N ALA A 32 -16.40 -9.21 51.97
CA ALA A 32 -16.68 -9.90 50.72
C ALA A 32 -17.33 -8.99 49.64
N ALA A 33 -18.19 -8.06 50.04
CA ALA A 33 -18.79 -7.08 49.16
C ALA A 33 -17.77 -6.08 48.56
N ALA A 34 -16.82 -5.59 49.37
CA ALA A 34 -15.76 -4.69 48.93
C ALA A 34 -14.80 -5.38 47.96
N ARG A 35 -14.47 -6.69 48.20
CA ARG A 35 -13.67 -7.50 47.28
C ARG A 35 -14.39 -7.73 45.95
N ALA A 36 -15.68 -8.04 45.95
CA ALA A 36 -16.49 -8.21 44.75
C ALA A 36 -16.56 -6.89 43.97
N TRP A 37 -16.72 -5.77 44.64
CA TRP A 37 -16.76 -4.45 44.01
C TRP A 37 -15.40 -4.07 43.40
N ALA A 38 -14.30 -4.29 44.12
CA ALA A 38 -12.94 -4.07 43.62
C ALA A 38 -12.64 -4.95 42.42
N TRP A 39 -13.07 -6.22 42.43
CA TRP A 39 -12.94 -7.14 41.29
C TRP A 39 -13.73 -6.63 40.07
N LEU A 40 -14.96 -6.15 40.27
CA LEU A 40 -15.80 -5.63 39.20
C LEU A 40 -15.22 -4.35 38.61
N LEU A 41 -14.73 -3.44 39.44
CA LEU A 41 -14.02 -2.24 38.99
C LEU A 41 -12.74 -2.58 38.21
N ALA A 42 -11.95 -3.57 38.69
CA ALA A 42 -10.77 -4.02 37.98
C ALA A 42 -11.11 -4.62 36.58
N ARG A 43 -12.21 -5.38 36.49
CA ARG A 43 -12.71 -5.90 35.22
C ARG A 43 -13.16 -4.78 34.26
N VAL A 44 -13.90 -3.80 34.76
CA VAL A 44 -14.32 -2.63 33.98
C VAL A 44 -13.10 -1.82 33.53
N ALA A 45 -12.14 -1.58 34.43
CA ALA A 45 -10.91 -0.86 34.13
C ALA A 45 -10.06 -1.61 33.08
N MET A 46 -9.98 -2.94 33.17
CA MET A 46 -9.29 -3.78 32.19
C MET A 46 -9.99 -3.74 30.82
N ALA A 47 -11.32 -3.84 30.78
CA ALA A 47 -12.09 -3.70 29.55
C ALA A 47 -11.91 -2.31 28.94
N TRP A 48 -11.96 -1.25 29.77
CA TRP A 48 -11.74 0.12 29.34
C TRP A 48 -10.32 0.34 28.79
N SER A 49 -9.28 -0.19 29.47
CA SER A 49 -7.90 -0.09 29.01
C SER A 49 -7.70 -0.80 27.65
N THR A 50 -8.38 -1.94 27.45
CA THR A 50 -8.36 -2.68 26.18
C THR A 50 -9.03 -1.87 25.07
N VAL A 51 -10.22 -1.30 25.32
CA VAL A 51 -10.94 -0.45 24.37
C VAL A 51 -10.15 0.83 24.06
N ALA A 52 -9.61 1.49 25.09
CA ALA A 52 -8.77 2.68 24.91
C ALA A 52 -7.46 2.36 24.18
N GLY A 53 -6.86 1.19 24.42
CA GLY A 53 -5.71 0.69 23.69
C GLY A 53 -6.02 0.46 22.21
N PHE A 54 -7.16 -0.17 21.93
CA PHE A 54 -7.65 -0.36 20.56
C PHE A 54 -7.95 0.98 19.88
N ALA A 55 -8.66 1.88 20.53
CA ALA A 55 -8.98 3.21 19.98
C ALA A 55 -7.70 4.00 19.65
N ARG A 56 -6.69 3.97 20.53
CA ARG A 56 -5.37 4.59 20.27
C ARG A 56 -4.67 3.95 19.07
N LYS A 57 -4.76 2.63 18.92
CA LYS A 57 -4.19 1.91 17.77
C LYS A 57 -4.89 2.31 16.46
N VAL A 58 -6.22 2.37 16.47
CA VAL A 58 -7.03 2.84 15.33
C VAL A 58 -6.69 4.29 14.97
N TRP A 59 -6.60 5.17 15.99
CA TRP A 59 -6.21 6.56 15.80
C TRP A 59 -4.83 6.71 15.15
N ARG A 60 -3.83 5.94 15.61
CA ARG A 60 -2.49 5.92 15.00
C ARG A 60 -2.53 5.50 13.55
N ILE A 61 -3.27 4.43 13.20
CA ILE A 61 -3.42 3.98 11.81
C ILE A 61 -3.98 5.09 10.92
N GLY A 62 -4.94 5.86 11.42
CA GLY A 62 -5.53 6.99 10.70
C GLY A 62 -4.60 8.21 10.63
N ALA A 63 -3.80 8.46 11.66
CA ALA A 63 -2.82 9.55 11.72
C ALA A 63 -1.60 9.26 10.85
N ASP A 64 -1.12 8.02 10.84
CA ASP A 64 0.03 7.58 10.02
C ASP A 64 -0.29 7.61 8.52
N ASP A 65 -1.55 7.29 8.15
CA ASP A 65 -1.99 7.33 6.75
C ASP A 65 -3.43 7.87 6.66
N PRO A 66 -3.60 9.20 6.52
CA PRO A 66 -4.92 9.84 6.45
C PRO A 66 -5.73 9.40 5.21
N ARG A 67 -5.10 8.83 4.19
CA ARG A 67 -5.79 8.31 3.00
C ARG A 67 -6.74 7.18 3.33
N ARG A 68 -6.43 6.37 4.36
CA ARG A 68 -7.30 5.28 4.84
C ARG A 68 -8.58 5.81 5.47
N ALA A 69 -8.48 6.88 6.26
CA ALA A 69 -9.64 7.55 6.84
C ALA A 69 -10.52 8.17 5.73
N VAL A 70 -9.89 8.85 4.76
CA VAL A 70 -10.59 9.39 3.58
C VAL A 70 -11.30 8.28 2.80
N HIS A 71 -10.69 7.11 2.64
CA HIS A 71 -11.35 5.97 1.97
C HIS A 71 -12.63 5.54 2.72
N GLY A 72 -12.59 5.41 4.04
CA GLY A 72 -13.78 5.14 4.84
C GLY A 72 -14.90 6.17 4.63
N LEU A 73 -14.53 7.47 4.60
CA LEU A 73 -15.47 8.56 4.31
C LEU A 73 -16.07 8.48 2.90
N LYS A 74 -15.27 8.11 1.89
CA LYS A 74 -15.74 7.90 0.52
C LYS A 74 -16.78 6.79 0.44
N VAL A 75 -16.52 5.66 1.09
CA VAL A 75 -17.48 4.53 1.15
C VAL A 75 -18.78 4.99 1.81
N GLY A 76 -18.68 5.69 2.96
CA GLY A 76 -19.83 6.27 3.66
C GLY A 76 -20.62 7.25 2.78
N LEU A 77 -19.92 8.13 2.05
CA LEU A 77 -20.54 9.08 1.13
C LEU A 77 -21.26 8.35 -0.02
N ALA A 78 -20.61 7.35 -0.63
CA ALA A 78 -21.23 6.57 -1.72
C ALA A 78 -22.49 5.85 -1.25
N LEU A 79 -22.47 5.26 -0.04
CA LEU A 79 -23.63 4.62 0.57
C LEU A 79 -24.74 5.63 0.89
N ALA A 80 -24.39 6.81 1.41
CA ALA A 80 -25.36 7.88 1.66
C ALA A 80 -26.02 8.36 0.37
N LEU A 81 -25.26 8.55 -0.71
CA LEU A 81 -25.79 8.94 -2.01
C LEU A 81 -26.73 7.87 -2.58
N VAL A 82 -26.39 6.59 -2.47
CA VAL A 82 -27.29 5.51 -2.92
C VAL A 82 -28.56 5.46 -2.08
N SER A 83 -28.47 5.72 -0.75
CA SER A 83 -29.64 5.71 0.12
C SER A 83 -30.64 6.84 -0.21
N VAL A 84 -30.19 7.95 -0.79
CA VAL A 84 -31.07 9.02 -1.28
C VAL A 84 -32.03 8.50 -2.37
N PHE A 85 -31.57 7.59 -3.24
CA PHE A 85 -32.45 6.97 -4.25
C PHE A 85 -33.56 6.12 -3.63
N TYR A 86 -33.32 5.60 -2.43
CA TYR A 86 -34.32 4.81 -1.72
C TYR A 86 -35.31 5.70 -0.96
N TYR A 87 -34.85 6.80 -0.38
CA TYR A 87 -35.70 7.68 0.44
C TYR A 87 -36.50 8.72 -0.37
N THR A 88 -36.10 9.00 -1.63
CA THR A 88 -36.73 10.03 -2.45
C THR A 88 -37.77 9.38 -3.38
N ARG A 89 -39.07 9.66 -3.17
CA ARG A 89 -40.18 9.02 -3.90
C ARG A 89 -40.05 9.01 -5.43
N PRO A 90 -39.76 10.13 -6.12
CA PRO A 90 -39.69 10.08 -7.58
C PRO A 90 -38.55 9.17 -8.12
N LEU A 91 -37.47 8.97 -7.34
CA LEU A 91 -36.40 8.05 -7.68
C LEU A 91 -36.76 6.59 -7.33
N TYR A 92 -37.46 6.40 -6.21
CA TYR A 92 -37.93 5.08 -5.77
C TYR A 92 -38.93 4.46 -6.75
N ASP A 93 -39.89 5.25 -7.25
CA ASP A 93 -40.92 4.78 -8.18
C ASP A 93 -40.33 4.32 -9.53
N GLY A 94 -39.18 4.91 -9.94
CA GLY A 94 -38.46 4.50 -11.14
C GLY A 94 -37.56 3.27 -11.00
N VAL A 95 -37.02 3.03 -9.81
CA VAL A 95 -36.03 1.96 -9.54
C VAL A 95 -36.64 0.79 -8.75
N GLY A 96 -37.79 1.03 -8.08
CA GLY A 96 -38.56 0.03 -7.32
C GLY A 96 -37.83 -0.53 -6.09
N GLY A 97 -38.36 -1.59 -5.50
CA GLY A 97 -37.76 -2.29 -4.33
C GLY A 97 -36.41 -2.92 -4.55
N ALA A 98 -35.81 -2.74 -5.74
CA ALA A 98 -34.50 -3.24 -6.13
C ALA A 98 -33.33 -2.30 -5.73
N ALA A 99 -33.59 -1.15 -5.10
CA ALA A 99 -32.52 -0.22 -4.65
C ALA A 99 -31.51 -0.87 -3.70
N MET A 100 -31.91 -1.90 -2.95
CA MET A 100 -30.97 -2.72 -2.14
C MET A 100 -29.82 -3.31 -2.96
N TRP A 101 -30.02 -3.62 -4.24
CA TRP A 101 -28.96 -4.11 -5.12
C TRP A 101 -27.92 -3.03 -5.43
N ALA A 102 -28.33 -1.77 -5.48
CA ALA A 102 -27.39 -0.66 -5.64
C ALA A 102 -26.52 -0.51 -4.39
N VAL A 103 -27.10 -0.59 -3.17
CA VAL A 103 -26.34 -0.57 -1.90
C VAL A 103 -25.34 -1.73 -1.86
N MET A 104 -25.79 -2.96 -2.15
CA MET A 104 -24.90 -4.14 -2.22
C MET A 104 -23.80 -3.97 -3.26
N THR A 105 -24.07 -3.29 -4.37
CA THR A 105 -23.08 -3.00 -5.40
C THR A 105 -22.02 -2.06 -4.86
N VAL A 106 -22.39 -0.98 -4.18
CA VAL A 106 -21.43 -0.06 -3.57
C VAL A 106 -20.51 -0.79 -2.59
N VAL A 107 -21.08 -1.58 -1.66
CA VAL A 107 -20.30 -2.30 -0.65
C VAL A 107 -19.26 -3.24 -1.26
N VAL A 108 -19.61 -3.93 -2.35
CA VAL A 108 -18.74 -4.98 -2.94
C VAL A 108 -17.78 -4.43 -3.98
N VAL A 109 -18.15 -3.35 -4.69
CA VAL A 109 -17.36 -2.77 -5.79
C VAL A 109 -16.38 -1.71 -5.31
N PHE A 110 -16.72 -0.98 -4.25
CA PHE A 110 -15.89 0.13 -3.79
C PHE A 110 -14.55 -0.39 -3.25
N GLU A 111 -13.46 0.02 -3.90
CA GLU A 111 -12.09 -0.34 -3.57
C GLU A 111 -11.26 0.88 -3.19
N TYR A 112 -10.12 0.62 -2.53
CA TYR A 112 -9.20 1.67 -2.09
C TYR A 112 -8.66 2.51 -3.27
N THR A 113 -8.33 1.83 -4.39
CA THR A 113 -7.80 2.47 -5.60
C THR A 113 -8.86 2.61 -6.68
N VAL A 114 -8.71 3.64 -7.52
CA VAL A 114 -9.58 3.87 -8.68
C VAL A 114 -9.54 2.66 -9.62
N GLY A 115 -8.33 2.13 -9.91
CA GLY A 115 -8.16 0.93 -10.73
C GLY A 115 -8.91 -0.28 -10.18
N GLY A 116 -8.93 -0.46 -8.86
CA GLY A 116 -9.72 -1.50 -8.20
C GLY A 116 -11.22 -1.31 -8.38
N CYS A 117 -11.72 -0.08 -8.23
CA CYS A 117 -13.12 0.24 -8.48
C CYS A 117 -13.52 -0.05 -9.93
N VAL A 118 -12.73 0.39 -10.91
CA VAL A 118 -12.98 0.15 -12.34
C VAL A 118 -12.96 -1.34 -12.66
N TYR A 119 -11.94 -2.06 -12.16
CA TYR A 119 -11.83 -3.51 -12.32
C TYR A 119 -13.06 -4.25 -11.81
N LYS A 120 -13.47 -4.00 -10.56
CA LYS A 120 -14.64 -4.66 -9.98
C LYS A 120 -15.94 -4.24 -10.67
N SER A 121 -16.07 -2.96 -11.03
CA SER A 121 -17.23 -2.43 -11.77
C SER A 121 -17.41 -3.15 -13.10
N PHE A 122 -16.36 -3.24 -13.91
CA PHE A 122 -16.39 -3.89 -15.20
C PHE A 122 -16.74 -5.38 -15.07
N ASN A 123 -16.02 -6.09 -14.18
CA ASN A 123 -16.27 -7.51 -13.95
C ASN A 123 -17.73 -7.76 -13.47
N ARG A 124 -18.26 -6.89 -12.60
CA ARG A 124 -19.65 -7.02 -12.12
C ARG A 124 -20.64 -6.78 -13.24
N ALA A 125 -20.46 -5.74 -14.05
CA ALA A 125 -21.35 -5.43 -15.16
C ALA A 125 -21.39 -6.59 -16.17
N VAL A 126 -20.24 -7.06 -16.63
CA VAL A 126 -20.11 -8.15 -17.60
C VAL A 126 -20.68 -9.47 -17.04
N ALA A 127 -20.33 -9.80 -15.80
CA ALA A 127 -20.81 -11.03 -15.15
C ALA A 127 -22.33 -11.02 -14.96
N THR A 128 -22.90 -9.88 -14.54
CA THR A 128 -24.36 -9.77 -14.36
C THR A 128 -25.09 -9.83 -15.70
N ALA A 129 -24.60 -9.14 -16.73
CA ALA A 129 -25.20 -9.15 -18.06
C ALA A 129 -25.15 -10.55 -18.67
N SER A 130 -23.99 -11.21 -18.66
CA SER A 130 -23.84 -12.57 -19.20
C SER A 130 -24.66 -13.61 -18.45
N ALA A 131 -24.69 -13.53 -17.11
CA ALA A 131 -25.52 -14.42 -16.29
C ALA A 131 -27.03 -14.20 -16.55
N GLY A 132 -27.47 -12.94 -16.70
CA GLY A 132 -28.85 -12.60 -17.02
C GLY A 132 -29.27 -13.13 -18.38
N VAL A 133 -28.48 -12.89 -19.42
CA VAL A 133 -28.77 -13.40 -20.77
C VAL A 133 -28.85 -14.94 -20.79
N LEU A 134 -27.89 -15.59 -20.13
CA LEU A 134 -27.84 -17.04 -20.08
C LEU A 134 -29.03 -17.62 -19.29
N ALA A 135 -29.39 -16.97 -18.16
CA ALA A 135 -30.56 -17.41 -17.37
C ALA A 135 -31.87 -17.27 -18.14
N LEU A 136 -32.05 -16.15 -18.89
CA LEU A 136 -33.23 -15.97 -19.77
C LEU A 136 -33.26 -17.04 -20.86
N GLY A 137 -32.10 -17.35 -21.48
CA GLY A 137 -32.04 -18.43 -22.50
C GLY A 137 -32.38 -19.80 -21.94
N VAL A 138 -31.89 -20.15 -20.77
CA VAL A 138 -32.20 -21.43 -20.11
C VAL A 138 -33.66 -21.50 -19.71
N HIS A 139 -34.23 -20.43 -19.17
CA HIS A 139 -35.67 -20.37 -18.87
C HIS A 139 -36.55 -20.56 -20.12
N TRP A 140 -36.17 -19.90 -21.24
CA TRP A 140 -36.88 -20.06 -22.50
C TRP A 140 -36.86 -21.52 -23.00
N VAL A 141 -35.75 -22.22 -22.84
CA VAL A 141 -35.64 -23.66 -23.16
C VAL A 141 -36.46 -24.48 -22.16
N ALA A 142 -36.35 -24.24 -20.86
CA ALA A 142 -37.03 -24.96 -19.81
C ALA A 142 -38.54 -24.84 -19.92
N ALA A 143 -39.10 -23.68 -20.24
CA ALA A 143 -40.52 -23.45 -20.46
C ALA A 143 -41.11 -24.31 -21.60
N LYS A 144 -40.28 -24.80 -22.53
CA LYS A 144 -40.72 -25.71 -23.61
C LYS A 144 -40.77 -27.16 -23.16
N THR A 145 -40.20 -27.52 -22.03
CA THR A 145 -40.10 -28.89 -21.54
C THR A 145 -41.27 -29.30 -20.62
N GLY A 146 -42.19 -28.35 -20.30
CA GLY A 146 -43.39 -28.61 -19.47
C GLY A 146 -43.03 -29.12 -18.07
N GLU A 147 -43.44 -30.32 -17.71
CA GLU A 147 -43.21 -30.90 -16.36
C GLU A 147 -41.74 -31.09 -16.00
N LEU A 148 -40.81 -31.10 -16.97
CA LEU A 148 -39.37 -31.22 -16.75
C LEU A 148 -38.68 -29.89 -16.47
N GLU A 149 -39.37 -28.76 -16.51
CA GLU A 149 -38.86 -27.43 -16.30
C GLU A 149 -37.95 -27.30 -15.04
N PRO A 150 -38.38 -27.73 -13.82
CA PRO A 150 -37.58 -27.61 -12.61
C PRO A 150 -36.29 -28.44 -12.66
N TYR A 151 -36.31 -29.59 -13.34
CA TYR A 151 -35.12 -30.43 -13.51
C TYR A 151 -34.12 -29.82 -14.46
N VAL A 152 -34.57 -29.19 -15.56
CA VAL A 152 -33.72 -28.46 -16.51
C VAL A 152 -33.08 -27.27 -15.83
N LEU A 153 -33.82 -26.48 -15.05
CA LEU A 153 -33.31 -25.34 -14.29
C LEU A 153 -32.27 -25.78 -13.25
N THR A 154 -32.55 -26.80 -12.45
CA THR A 154 -31.65 -27.33 -11.43
C THR A 154 -30.39 -27.93 -12.06
N GLY A 155 -30.53 -28.71 -13.13
CA GLY A 155 -29.42 -29.31 -13.88
C GLY A 155 -28.49 -28.23 -14.49
N SER A 156 -29.06 -27.19 -15.10
CA SER A 156 -28.32 -26.07 -15.64
C SER A 156 -27.55 -25.30 -14.56
N LEU A 157 -28.20 -25.06 -13.41
CA LEU A 157 -27.55 -24.40 -12.26
C LEU A 157 -26.35 -25.20 -11.77
N PHE A 158 -26.49 -26.52 -11.61
CA PHE A 158 -25.42 -27.40 -11.20
C PHE A 158 -24.23 -27.36 -12.20
N LEU A 159 -24.51 -27.56 -13.48
CA LEU A 159 -23.48 -27.62 -14.52
C LEU A 159 -22.74 -26.28 -14.67
N LEU A 160 -23.49 -25.18 -14.71
CA LEU A 160 -22.86 -23.85 -14.89
C LEU A 160 -22.10 -23.40 -13.65
N ALA A 161 -22.61 -23.64 -12.45
CA ALA A 161 -21.89 -23.33 -11.22
C ALA A 161 -20.61 -24.17 -11.08
N ALA A 162 -20.68 -25.49 -11.43
CA ALA A 162 -19.52 -26.37 -11.41
C ALA A 162 -18.45 -25.92 -12.44
N ALA A 163 -18.85 -25.65 -13.69
CA ALA A 163 -17.95 -25.18 -14.74
C ALA A 163 -17.33 -23.83 -14.41
N ALA A 164 -18.13 -22.88 -13.93
CA ALA A 164 -17.65 -21.55 -13.51
C ALA A 164 -16.69 -21.66 -12.31
N THR A 165 -16.99 -22.50 -11.31
CA THR A 165 -16.08 -22.73 -10.19
C THR A 165 -14.77 -23.39 -10.65
N PHE A 166 -14.86 -24.36 -11.55
CA PHE A 166 -13.68 -25.01 -12.12
C PHE A 166 -12.78 -24.00 -12.90
N SER A 167 -13.39 -23.08 -13.65
CA SER A 167 -12.66 -22.06 -14.40
C SER A 167 -11.74 -21.19 -13.52
N ARG A 168 -12.04 -21.03 -12.23
CA ARG A 168 -11.22 -20.27 -11.26
C ARG A 168 -9.86 -20.92 -10.96
N PHE A 169 -9.66 -22.21 -11.30
CA PHE A 169 -8.35 -22.86 -11.19
C PHE A 169 -7.44 -22.50 -12.36
N ILE A 170 -7.96 -21.94 -13.45
CA ILE A 170 -7.16 -21.47 -14.58
C ILE A 170 -6.44 -20.18 -14.17
N PRO A 171 -5.08 -20.11 -14.20
CA PRO A 171 -4.32 -18.96 -13.70
C PRO A 171 -4.73 -17.62 -14.32
N THR A 172 -5.02 -17.60 -15.62
CA THR A 172 -5.46 -16.39 -16.34
C THR A 172 -6.82 -15.90 -15.86
N VAL A 173 -7.77 -16.82 -15.63
CA VAL A 173 -9.10 -16.49 -15.11
C VAL A 173 -9.01 -15.99 -13.67
N LYS A 174 -8.25 -16.70 -12.83
CA LYS A 174 -8.02 -16.33 -11.44
C LYS A 174 -7.41 -14.93 -11.31
N SER A 175 -6.42 -14.58 -12.13
CA SER A 175 -5.75 -13.28 -12.03
C SER A 175 -6.58 -12.09 -12.53
N ARG A 176 -7.54 -12.32 -13.45
CA ARG A 176 -8.26 -11.24 -14.14
C ARG A 176 -9.77 -11.21 -13.90
N PHE A 177 -10.39 -12.36 -13.64
CA PHE A 177 -11.84 -12.53 -13.64
C PHE A 177 -12.41 -13.26 -12.41
N ASP A 178 -11.58 -13.56 -11.40
CA ASP A 178 -12.02 -14.31 -10.21
C ASP A 178 -13.27 -13.71 -9.54
N TYR A 179 -13.25 -12.39 -9.38
CA TYR A 179 -14.40 -11.64 -8.88
C TYR A 179 -15.60 -11.75 -9.84
N GLY A 180 -15.38 -11.60 -11.16
CA GLY A 180 -16.44 -11.72 -12.17
C GLY A 180 -17.12 -13.09 -12.17
N VAL A 181 -16.34 -14.17 -12.08
CA VAL A 181 -16.87 -15.54 -12.01
C VAL A 181 -17.73 -15.74 -10.76
N THR A 182 -17.32 -15.22 -9.61
CA THR A 182 -18.13 -15.28 -8.37
C THR A 182 -19.46 -14.55 -8.54
N ILE A 183 -19.45 -13.36 -9.15
CA ILE A 183 -20.67 -12.58 -9.44
C ILE A 183 -21.54 -13.27 -10.47
N PHE A 184 -20.95 -13.91 -11.48
CA PHE A 184 -21.68 -14.69 -12.48
C PHE A 184 -22.47 -15.84 -11.82
N ILE A 185 -21.81 -16.65 -10.99
CA ILE A 185 -22.47 -17.73 -10.25
C ILE A 185 -23.62 -17.18 -9.40
N LEU A 186 -23.35 -16.13 -8.62
CA LEU A 186 -24.34 -15.49 -7.75
C LEU A 186 -25.57 -15.01 -8.55
N THR A 187 -25.32 -14.27 -9.64
CA THR A 187 -26.40 -13.68 -10.44
C THR A 187 -27.20 -14.76 -11.15
N TYR A 188 -26.50 -15.73 -11.77
CA TYR A 188 -27.18 -16.85 -12.45
C TYR A 188 -28.04 -17.64 -11.48
N SER A 189 -27.52 -18.02 -10.31
CA SER A 189 -28.27 -18.74 -9.27
C SER A 189 -29.53 -18.00 -8.83
N LEU A 190 -29.37 -16.69 -8.58
CA LEU A 190 -30.51 -15.88 -8.14
C LEU A 190 -31.58 -15.75 -9.21
N VAL A 191 -31.20 -15.54 -10.49
CA VAL A 191 -32.18 -15.43 -11.58
C VAL A 191 -32.82 -16.79 -11.88
N ALA A 192 -32.04 -17.87 -11.92
CA ALA A 192 -32.55 -19.22 -12.18
C ALA A 192 -33.56 -19.68 -11.11
N VAL A 193 -33.27 -19.43 -9.83
CA VAL A 193 -34.15 -19.85 -8.72
C VAL A 193 -35.35 -18.92 -8.58
N SER A 194 -35.15 -17.59 -8.60
CA SER A 194 -36.28 -16.65 -8.42
C SER A 194 -37.18 -16.55 -9.66
N GLY A 195 -36.65 -16.79 -10.85
CA GLY A 195 -37.38 -16.71 -12.11
C GLY A 195 -38.47 -17.75 -12.30
N TYR A 196 -38.39 -18.88 -11.60
CA TYR A 196 -39.43 -19.95 -11.67
C TYR A 196 -40.84 -19.51 -11.21
N ARG A 197 -40.92 -18.46 -10.36
CA ARG A 197 -42.18 -17.96 -9.80
C ARG A 197 -42.56 -16.54 -10.24
N VAL A 198 -41.82 -15.97 -11.21
CA VAL A 198 -42.02 -14.59 -11.65
C VAL A 198 -42.42 -14.58 -13.12
N ASP A 199 -43.60 -14.08 -13.39
CA ASP A 199 -44.18 -14.01 -14.75
C ASP A 199 -43.38 -13.05 -15.68
N GLU A 200 -42.68 -12.08 -15.11
CA GLU A 200 -41.88 -11.09 -15.85
C GLU A 200 -40.38 -11.20 -15.55
N LEU A 201 -39.77 -12.32 -15.93
CA LEU A 201 -38.37 -12.58 -15.70
C LEU A 201 -37.43 -11.52 -16.37
N ALA A 202 -37.82 -11.05 -17.56
CA ALA A 202 -37.07 -10.03 -18.29
C ALA A 202 -37.07 -8.68 -17.53
N ALA A 203 -38.20 -8.28 -16.95
CA ALA A 203 -38.31 -7.07 -16.14
C ALA A 203 -37.45 -7.16 -14.88
N LEU A 204 -37.39 -8.32 -14.21
CA LEU A 204 -36.54 -8.58 -13.07
C LEU A 204 -35.07 -8.46 -13.43
N ALA A 205 -34.63 -9.04 -14.56
CA ALA A 205 -33.24 -8.96 -15.04
C ALA A 205 -32.86 -7.53 -15.39
N GLN A 206 -33.72 -6.78 -16.07
CA GLN A 206 -33.52 -5.37 -16.43
C GLN A 206 -33.42 -4.49 -15.18
N GLN A 207 -34.31 -4.67 -14.21
CA GLN A 207 -34.30 -3.91 -12.96
C GLN A 207 -32.99 -4.14 -12.17
N ARG A 208 -32.50 -5.38 -12.13
CA ARG A 208 -31.19 -5.70 -11.51
C ARG A 208 -30.05 -5.02 -12.24
N LEU A 209 -30.02 -5.08 -13.57
CA LEU A 209 -28.96 -4.45 -14.36
C LEU A 209 -28.95 -2.93 -14.16
N SER A 210 -30.10 -2.29 -14.15
CA SER A 210 -30.25 -0.83 -13.94
C SER A 210 -29.74 -0.41 -12.55
N THR A 211 -30.15 -1.12 -11.50
CA THR A 211 -29.73 -0.80 -10.13
C THR A 211 -28.24 -1.03 -9.89
N ILE A 212 -27.66 -2.06 -10.50
CA ILE A 212 -26.22 -2.30 -10.46
C ILE A 212 -25.48 -1.20 -11.21
N ALA A 213 -25.98 -0.75 -12.38
CA ALA A 213 -25.41 0.35 -13.15
C ALA A 213 -25.39 1.67 -12.34
N ILE A 214 -26.47 1.99 -11.62
CA ILE A 214 -26.53 3.14 -10.71
C ILE A 214 -25.49 3.02 -9.60
N GLY A 215 -25.38 1.85 -8.94
CA GLY A 215 -24.38 1.60 -7.91
C GLY A 215 -22.95 1.74 -8.41
N ILE A 216 -22.63 1.19 -9.58
CA ILE A 216 -21.34 1.32 -10.27
C ILE A 216 -21.03 2.78 -10.57
N PHE A 217 -21.98 3.50 -11.17
CA PHE A 217 -21.80 4.91 -11.54
C PHE A 217 -21.47 5.75 -10.31
N LEU A 218 -22.20 5.62 -9.22
CA LEU A 218 -21.94 6.34 -7.99
C LEU A 218 -20.59 5.97 -7.36
N CYS A 219 -20.21 4.70 -7.39
CA CYS A 219 -18.87 4.29 -6.94
C CYS A 219 -17.76 4.97 -7.73
N LEU A 220 -17.86 4.97 -9.06
CA LEU A 220 -16.85 5.56 -9.92
C LEU A 220 -16.78 7.09 -9.78
N VAL A 221 -17.94 7.75 -9.69
CA VAL A 221 -18.02 9.21 -9.48
C VAL A 221 -17.33 9.58 -8.15
N VAL A 222 -17.69 8.92 -7.06
CA VAL A 222 -17.07 9.20 -5.75
C VAL A 222 -15.58 8.83 -5.73
N ALA A 223 -15.18 7.71 -6.34
CA ALA A 223 -13.79 7.28 -6.40
C ALA A 223 -12.90 8.27 -7.17
N LEU A 224 -13.42 8.86 -8.27
CA LEU A 224 -12.70 9.78 -9.14
C LEU A 224 -12.71 11.22 -8.63
N LEU A 225 -13.84 11.69 -8.06
CA LEU A 225 -13.98 13.10 -7.68
C LEU A 225 -13.45 13.39 -6.27
N VAL A 226 -13.50 12.43 -5.36
CA VAL A 226 -13.09 12.64 -3.96
C VAL A 226 -11.67 12.10 -3.74
N ARG A 227 -10.64 12.94 -3.90
CA ARG A 227 -9.21 12.59 -3.67
C ARG A 227 -8.84 11.20 -4.23
N PRO A 228 -8.76 11.02 -5.55
CA PRO A 228 -8.51 9.73 -6.16
C PRO A 228 -7.17 9.14 -5.67
N VAL A 229 -7.15 7.83 -5.42
CA VAL A 229 -5.94 7.05 -5.15
C VAL A 229 -5.70 6.13 -6.34
N TRP A 230 -4.55 6.29 -6.98
CA TRP A 230 -4.20 5.58 -8.18
C TRP A 230 -3.29 4.40 -7.88
N ALA A 231 -3.65 3.18 -8.32
CA ALA A 231 -2.83 1.99 -8.12
C ALA A 231 -1.47 2.10 -8.84
N GLY A 232 -1.44 2.76 -9.99
CA GLY A 232 -0.20 3.04 -10.71
C GLY A 232 0.76 3.91 -9.91
N GLN A 233 0.25 4.96 -9.26
CA GLN A 233 1.04 5.81 -8.38
C GLN A 233 1.51 5.07 -7.11
N GLU A 234 0.65 4.23 -6.52
CA GLU A 234 1.04 3.41 -5.36
C GLU A 234 2.13 2.39 -5.72
N LEU A 235 2.07 1.77 -6.90
CA LEU A 235 3.12 0.89 -7.41
C LEU A 235 4.44 1.64 -7.58
N HIS A 236 4.39 2.81 -8.17
CA HIS A 236 5.53 3.69 -8.39
C HIS A 236 6.21 4.07 -7.06
N LEU A 237 5.44 4.56 -6.09
CA LEU A 237 5.92 4.88 -4.75
C LEU A 237 6.41 3.66 -3.96
N LEU A 238 5.81 2.48 -4.18
CA LEU A 238 6.29 1.24 -3.56
C LEU A 238 7.67 0.88 -4.09
N THR A 239 7.89 1.02 -5.40
CA THR A 239 9.16 0.69 -6.05
C THR A 239 10.28 1.62 -5.56
N THR A 240 10.08 2.94 -5.56
CA THR A 240 11.07 3.91 -5.08
C THR A 240 11.39 3.72 -3.60
N ARG A 241 10.38 3.58 -2.74
CA ARG A 241 10.59 3.31 -1.32
C ARG A 241 11.33 1.99 -1.05
N ASN A 242 11.13 0.98 -1.88
CA ASN A 242 11.83 -0.29 -1.75
C ASN A 242 13.32 -0.15 -2.15
N MET A 243 13.64 0.65 -3.19
CA MET A 243 15.02 0.96 -3.55
C MET A 243 15.73 1.70 -2.41
N ASP A 244 15.12 2.73 -1.84
CA ASP A 244 15.68 3.50 -0.73
C ASP A 244 15.91 2.63 0.52
N LYS A 245 14.96 1.73 0.84
CA LYS A 245 15.11 0.78 1.94
C LYS A 245 16.22 -0.23 1.69
N LEU A 246 16.39 -0.67 0.45
CA LEU A 246 17.45 -1.59 0.06
C LEU A 246 18.82 -0.91 0.17
N ALA A 247 18.95 0.33 -0.30
CA ALA A 247 20.14 1.14 -0.15
C ALA A 247 20.53 1.34 1.33
N ALA A 248 19.57 1.74 2.15
CA ALA A 248 19.79 1.91 3.59
C ALA A 248 20.14 0.60 4.31
N ALA A 249 19.53 -0.53 3.88
CA ALA A 249 19.81 -1.83 4.45
C ALA A 249 21.22 -2.32 4.10
N LEU A 250 21.67 -2.08 2.87
CA LEU A 250 23.04 -2.42 2.45
C LEU A 250 24.08 -1.68 3.28
N GLU A 251 23.95 -0.36 3.41
CA GLU A 251 24.85 0.44 4.26
C GLU A 251 24.84 -0.06 5.70
N GLY A 252 23.63 -0.27 6.28
CA GLY A 252 23.49 -0.75 7.63
C GLY A 252 24.13 -2.14 7.85
N CYS A 253 24.00 -3.08 6.88
CA CYS A 253 24.65 -4.39 6.99
C CYS A 253 26.16 -4.32 6.92
N VAL A 254 26.74 -3.41 6.10
CA VAL A 254 28.18 -3.19 6.04
C VAL A 254 28.68 -2.55 7.35
N GLU A 255 27.98 -1.52 7.84
CA GLU A 255 28.28 -0.89 9.13
C GLU A 255 28.23 -1.91 10.29
N ASP A 256 27.18 -2.75 10.34
CA ASP A 256 27.01 -3.76 11.39
C ASP A 256 28.14 -4.82 11.37
N TYR A 257 28.61 -5.25 10.18
CA TYR A 257 29.71 -6.21 10.06
C TYR A 257 31.04 -5.68 10.55
N PHE A 258 31.34 -4.41 10.26
CA PHE A 258 32.62 -3.76 10.61
C PHE A 258 32.55 -2.98 11.94
N ALA A 259 31.41 -3.02 12.67
CA ALA A 259 31.28 -2.38 13.97
C ALA A 259 32.19 -3.05 15.01
N GLU A 260 32.87 -2.25 15.82
CA GLU A 260 33.68 -2.75 16.94
C GLU A 260 32.78 -3.03 18.16
N GLY A 261 32.88 -4.21 18.74
CA GLY A 261 32.16 -4.59 19.96
C GLY A 261 31.20 -5.78 19.78
N PRO A 262 30.48 -6.17 20.84
CA PRO A 262 29.56 -7.31 20.78
C PRO A 262 28.46 -7.07 19.75
N ALA A 263 28.11 -8.13 19.00
CA ALA A 263 27.08 -8.10 17.97
C ALA A 263 25.81 -7.40 18.48
N ARG A 264 25.49 -6.24 17.94
CA ARG A 264 24.27 -5.52 18.25
C ARG A 264 23.10 -6.21 17.54
N PRO A 265 21.91 -6.30 18.16
CA PRO A 265 20.74 -6.77 17.44
C PRO A 265 20.54 -5.89 16.20
N ALA A 266 20.33 -6.55 15.05
CA ALA A 266 20.18 -5.89 13.75
C ALA A 266 19.31 -4.64 13.88
N GLN A 267 19.86 -3.49 13.53
CA GLN A 267 19.15 -2.23 13.63
C GLN A 267 17.95 -2.26 12.64
N ALA A 268 16.89 -1.53 12.94
CA ALA A 268 15.73 -1.44 12.05
C ALA A 268 16.11 -1.02 10.62
N LYS A 269 17.24 -0.34 10.47
CA LYS A 269 17.84 0.12 9.20
C LYS A 269 18.32 -1.06 8.37
N SER A 270 19.11 -1.97 8.96
CA SER A 270 19.65 -3.16 8.28
C SER A 270 18.58 -4.20 7.92
N ALA A 271 17.39 -4.17 8.53
CA ALA A 271 16.29 -5.08 8.23
C ALA A 271 15.41 -4.64 7.04
N GLY A 272 15.70 -3.50 6.40
CA GLY A 272 14.89 -2.94 5.31
C GLY A 272 14.74 -3.86 4.09
N TYR A 273 15.74 -4.71 3.79
CA TYR A 273 15.70 -5.68 2.70
C TYR A 273 14.55 -6.69 2.81
N LYS A 274 14.06 -7.00 4.03
CA LYS A 274 12.92 -7.91 4.24
C LYS A 274 11.63 -7.40 3.62
N CYS A 275 11.44 -6.07 3.59
CA CYS A 275 10.30 -5.45 2.92
C CYS A 275 10.37 -5.70 1.40
N VAL A 276 11.57 -5.63 0.80
CA VAL A 276 11.79 -5.87 -0.62
C VAL A 276 11.54 -7.32 -0.99
N LEU A 277 12.03 -8.27 -0.17
CA LEU A 277 11.80 -9.71 -0.40
C LEU A 277 10.31 -10.06 -0.41
N ASN A 278 9.51 -9.42 0.44
CA ASN A 278 8.09 -9.70 0.62
C ASN A 278 7.17 -8.82 -0.27
N SER A 279 7.70 -7.94 -1.12
CA SER A 279 6.92 -6.95 -1.88
C SER A 279 6.18 -7.52 -3.10
N LYS A 280 6.58 -8.69 -3.62
CA LYS A 280 6.09 -9.24 -4.90
C LYS A 280 4.57 -9.29 -5.02
N ALA A 281 3.88 -9.78 -4.00
CA ALA A 281 2.42 -9.89 -4.02
C ALA A 281 1.73 -8.52 -4.11
N SER A 282 2.28 -7.51 -3.43
CA SER A 282 1.78 -6.13 -3.48
C SER A 282 2.06 -5.48 -4.84
N GLU A 283 3.27 -5.67 -5.39
CA GLU A 283 3.64 -5.18 -6.73
C GLU A 283 2.72 -5.76 -7.81
N ASP A 284 2.51 -7.09 -7.81
CA ASP A 284 1.66 -7.77 -8.77
C ASP A 284 0.19 -7.32 -8.65
N ALA A 285 -0.30 -7.13 -7.42
CA ALA A 285 -1.66 -6.64 -7.16
C ALA A 285 -1.84 -5.22 -7.70
N GLN A 286 -0.93 -4.28 -7.38
CA GLN A 286 -1.01 -2.90 -7.85
C GLN A 286 -0.86 -2.82 -9.37
N ALA A 287 0.08 -3.56 -9.97
CA ALA A 287 0.27 -3.59 -11.43
C ALA A 287 -0.98 -4.12 -12.16
N ASN A 288 -1.67 -5.10 -11.59
CA ASN A 288 -2.91 -5.62 -12.17
C ASN A 288 -4.06 -4.60 -12.11
N LEU A 289 -4.17 -3.84 -11.01
CA LEU A 289 -5.19 -2.80 -10.85
C LEU A 289 -4.88 -1.55 -11.70
N ALA A 290 -3.61 -1.15 -11.79
CA ALA A 290 -3.17 0.00 -12.57
C ALA A 290 -3.50 -0.11 -14.07
N ARG A 291 -3.60 -1.32 -14.62
CA ARG A 291 -4.01 -1.54 -16.02
C ARG A 291 -5.44 -1.08 -16.32
N TRP A 292 -6.28 -0.93 -15.30
CA TRP A 292 -7.67 -0.51 -15.44
C TRP A 292 -7.85 0.99 -15.27
N GLU A 293 -6.75 1.71 -14.98
CA GLU A 293 -6.79 3.15 -14.77
C GLU A 293 -6.76 3.91 -16.10
N PRO A 294 -7.55 4.98 -16.22
CA PRO A 294 -7.38 5.94 -17.32
C PRO A 294 -6.04 6.67 -17.18
N ALA A 295 -5.60 7.33 -18.25
CA ALA A 295 -4.44 8.22 -18.17
C ALA A 295 -4.67 9.32 -17.11
N HIS A 296 -3.69 9.52 -16.23
CA HIS A 296 -3.75 10.51 -15.16
C HIS A 296 -2.35 11.01 -14.77
N GLY A 297 -2.23 12.29 -14.50
CA GLY A 297 -0.96 12.89 -14.10
C GLY A 297 0.18 12.58 -15.09
N ARG A 298 1.28 12.02 -14.58
CA ARG A 298 2.45 11.62 -15.39
C ARG A 298 2.30 10.24 -16.05
N PHE A 299 1.24 9.50 -15.73
CA PHE A 299 1.01 8.16 -16.25
C PHE A 299 0.17 8.19 -17.52
N ALA A 300 0.82 7.91 -18.66
CA ALA A 300 0.17 7.86 -19.96
C ALA A 300 -0.80 6.66 -20.06
N PHE A 301 -1.69 6.71 -21.02
CA PHE A 301 -2.52 5.57 -21.37
C PHE A 301 -1.63 4.37 -21.75
N ARG A 302 -1.86 3.21 -21.14
CA ARG A 302 -1.05 1.98 -21.27
C ARG A 302 0.39 2.11 -20.78
N HIS A 303 0.59 2.84 -19.69
CA HIS A 303 1.89 2.88 -19.02
C HIS A 303 2.41 1.46 -18.75
N PRO A 304 3.75 1.20 -18.91
CA PRO A 304 4.31 -0.16 -18.88
C PRO A 304 4.45 -0.74 -17.45
N TYR A 305 3.35 -0.85 -16.71
CA TYR A 305 3.33 -1.34 -15.32
C TYR A 305 3.98 -2.73 -15.14
N ALA A 306 4.02 -3.57 -16.19
CA ALA A 306 4.69 -4.86 -16.14
C ALA A 306 6.20 -4.75 -15.93
N LEU A 307 6.84 -3.63 -16.31
CA LEU A 307 8.28 -3.42 -16.13
C LEU A 307 8.63 -3.14 -14.68
N TYR A 308 7.74 -2.55 -13.89
CA TYR A 308 7.93 -2.41 -12.45
C TYR A 308 8.13 -3.77 -11.77
N GLY A 309 7.44 -4.82 -12.23
CA GLY A 309 7.66 -6.18 -11.76
C GLY A 309 9.05 -6.71 -12.07
N LYS A 310 9.68 -6.30 -13.22
CA LYS A 310 11.07 -6.62 -13.55
C LYS A 310 12.05 -5.90 -12.63
N VAL A 311 11.83 -4.60 -12.39
CA VAL A 311 12.61 -3.82 -11.41
C VAL A 311 12.50 -4.45 -10.02
N GLY A 312 11.29 -4.81 -9.58
CA GLY A 312 11.07 -5.51 -8.32
C GLY A 312 11.78 -6.87 -8.25
N ALA A 313 11.87 -7.61 -9.37
CA ALA A 313 12.61 -8.87 -9.42
C ALA A 313 14.13 -8.66 -9.28
N ALA A 314 14.69 -7.66 -9.96
CA ALA A 314 16.10 -7.29 -9.83
C ALA A 314 16.43 -6.81 -8.40
N MET A 315 15.58 -5.97 -7.79
CA MET A 315 15.72 -5.57 -6.39
C MET A 315 15.70 -6.76 -5.43
N ARG A 316 14.84 -7.75 -5.64
CA ARG A 316 14.80 -8.97 -4.79
C ARG A 316 16.06 -9.80 -4.95
N ALA A 317 16.63 -9.91 -6.18
CA ALA A 317 17.91 -10.60 -6.39
C ALA A 317 19.04 -9.91 -5.61
N CYS A 318 19.10 -8.59 -5.62
CA CYS A 318 20.02 -7.81 -4.78
C CYS A 318 19.73 -8.03 -3.27
N ALA A 319 18.47 -7.99 -2.86
CA ALA A 319 18.06 -8.16 -1.46
C ALA A 319 18.45 -9.53 -0.87
N TYR A 320 18.47 -10.62 -1.66
CA TYR A 320 18.98 -11.92 -1.21
C TYR A 320 20.47 -11.88 -0.90
N CYS A 321 21.27 -11.14 -1.68
CA CYS A 321 22.69 -10.97 -1.40
C CYS A 321 22.91 -10.10 -0.12
N VAL A 322 22.06 -9.07 0.08
CA VAL A 322 22.08 -8.26 1.32
C VAL A 322 21.64 -9.10 2.52
N GLU A 323 20.70 -10.02 2.38
CA GLU A 323 20.32 -10.98 3.43
C GLU A 323 21.50 -11.88 3.81
N ALA A 324 22.24 -12.41 2.81
CA ALA A 324 23.46 -13.19 3.07
C ALA A 324 24.52 -12.37 3.77
N LEU A 325 24.73 -11.11 3.38
CA LEU A 325 25.63 -10.18 4.05
C LEU A 325 25.23 -9.91 5.51
N SER A 326 23.94 -9.71 5.77
CA SER A 326 23.39 -9.57 7.12
C SER A 326 23.62 -10.83 7.96
N GLY A 327 23.53 -12.02 7.34
CA GLY A 327 23.87 -13.30 7.98
C GLY A 327 25.35 -13.38 8.40
N CYS A 328 26.27 -12.87 7.58
CA CYS A 328 27.69 -12.79 7.93
C CYS A 328 27.96 -11.89 9.14
N ALA A 329 27.21 -10.79 9.28
CA ALA A 329 27.34 -9.90 10.44
C ALA A 329 26.90 -10.55 11.75
N GLY A 330 25.92 -11.47 11.69
CA GLY A 330 25.42 -12.21 12.86
C GLY A 330 26.13 -13.55 13.13
N ALA A 331 27.11 -13.95 12.32
CA ALA A 331 27.80 -15.23 12.45
C ALA A 331 28.71 -15.26 13.70
N GLU A 332 28.77 -16.43 14.38
CA GLU A 332 29.66 -16.64 15.53
C GLU A 332 31.15 -16.60 15.13
N ALA A 333 31.48 -17.17 13.96
CA ALA A 333 32.84 -17.19 13.41
C ALA A 333 33.07 -15.93 12.59
N GLN A 334 33.61 -14.90 13.20
CA GLN A 334 34.02 -13.66 12.53
C GLN A 334 35.52 -13.58 12.35
N ALA A 335 35.97 -12.83 11.33
CA ALA A 335 37.38 -12.55 11.15
C ALA A 335 37.93 -11.73 12.31
N PRO A 336 39.21 -11.91 12.69
CA PRO A 336 39.87 -11.08 13.68
C PRO A 336 39.85 -9.59 13.30
N GLU A 337 39.74 -8.72 14.30
CA GLU A 337 39.57 -7.28 14.09
C GLU A 337 40.69 -6.62 13.23
N HIS A 338 41.94 -7.09 13.39
CA HIS A 338 43.05 -6.57 12.60
C HIS A 338 42.93 -6.95 11.10
N VAL A 339 42.26 -8.08 10.76
CA VAL A 339 42.00 -8.49 9.37
C VAL A 339 40.83 -7.67 8.81
N LYS A 340 39.76 -7.50 9.61
CA LYS A 340 38.63 -6.65 9.22
C LYS A 340 39.08 -5.24 8.86
N ARG A 341 40.00 -4.65 9.64
CA ARG A 341 40.52 -3.29 9.40
C ARG A 341 41.22 -3.11 8.04
N LEU A 342 41.81 -4.19 7.48
CA LEU A 342 42.48 -4.12 6.20
C LEU A 342 41.57 -3.87 5.02
N LEU A 343 40.33 -4.42 5.08
CA LEU A 343 39.36 -4.29 4.01
C LEU A 343 38.17 -3.38 4.38
N ARG A 344 38.10 -2.89 5.62
CA ARG A 344 37.00 -2.05 6.13
C ARG A 344 36.68 -0.91 5.18
N ASP A 345 37.66 -0.09 4.85
CA ASP A 345 37.47 1.13 4.07
C ASP A 345 37.07 0.83 2.62
N ALA A 346 37.66 -0.20 2.01
CA ALA A 346 37.33 -0.61 0.65
C ALA A 346 35.92 -1.19 0.61
N CYS A 347 35.54 -2.06 1.54
CA CYS A 347 34.19 -2.61 1.63
C CYS A 347 33.15 -1.53 1.93
N ALA A 348 33.45 -0.59 2.83
CA ALA A 348 32.56 0.53 3.15
C ALA A 348 32.33 1.43 1.92
N ARG A 349 33.41 1.72 1.13
CA ARG A 349 33.28 2.47 -0.13
C ARG A 349 32.36 1.77 -1.12
N VAL A 350 32.57 0.48 -1.36
CA VAL A 350 31.71 -0.30 -2.29
C VAL A 350 30.25 -0.29 -1.80
N GLY A 351 30.01 -0.55 -0.52
CA GLY A 351 28.67 -0.51 0.06
C GLY A 351 27.98 0.85 -0.13
N ALA A 352 28.71 1.94 0.16
CA ALA A 352 28.21 3.31 0.01
C ALA A 352 27.93 3.66 -1.46
N ARG A 353 28.81 3.27 -2.41
CA ARG A 353 28.59 3.52 -3.84
C ARG A 353 27.43 2.71 -4.41
N CYS A 354 27.28 1.43 -4.05
CA CYS A 354 26.11 0.64 -4.40
C CYS A 354 24.80 1.26 -3.87
N ALA A 355 24.82 1.74 -2.63
CA ALA A 355 23.65 2.43 -2.05
C ALA A 355 23.36 3.75 -2.76
N GLN A 356 24.38 4.48 -3.18
CA GLN A 356 24.22 5.70 -3.96
C GLN A 356 23.58 5.41 -5.32
N VAL A 357 24.01 4.40 -6.05
CA VAL A 357 23.40 3.97 -7.33
C VAL A 357 21.93 3.64 -7.13
N LEU A 358 21.57 2.88 -6.08
CA LEU A 358 20.18 2.56 -5.78
C LEU A 358 19.33 3.80 -5.48
N ARG A 359 19.88 4.81 -4.81
CA ARG A 359 19.18 6.08 -4.55
C ARG A 359 19.01 6.92 -5.81
N GLU A 360 20.03 6.98 -6.69
CA GLU A 360 19.91 7.69 -7.96
C GLU A 360 18.91 6.98 -8.88
N ALA A 361 18.91 5.65 -8.92
CA ALA A 361 17.88 4.87 -9.63
C ALA A 361 16.47 5.12 -9.05
N SER A 362 16.35 5.21 -7.71
CA SER A 362 15.09 5.58 -7.05
C SER A 362 14.62 6.97 -7.47
N ARG A 363 15.53 7.95 -7.51
CA ARG A 363 15.24 9.33 -7.93
C ARG A 363 14.83 9.39 -9.40
N SER A 364 15.56 8.69 -10.29
CA SER A 364 15.22 8.60 -11.71
C SER A 364 13.79 8.06 -11.93
N VAL A 365 13.41 7.01 -11.18
CA VAL A 365 12.05 6.48 -11.22
C VAL A 365 11.07 7.48 -10.64
N ASP A 366 11.32 8.07 -9.46
CA ASP A 366 10.40 8.98 -8.77
C ASP A 366 10.08 10.22 -9.61
N THR A 367 11.08 10.82 -10.22
CA THR A 367 10.93 12.00 -11.08
C THR A 367 10.50 11.66 -12.51
N MET A 368 10.59 10.41 -12.94
CA MET A 368 10.47 9.96 -14.32
C MET A 368 11.42 10.70 -15.28
N THR A 369 12.67 10.86 -14.84
CA THR A 369 13.71 11.55 -15.61
C THR A 369 14.97 10.68 -15.73
N CYS A 370 15.66 10.78 -16.86
CA CYS A 370 16.98 10.20 -17.05
C CYS A 370 18.04 11.29 -16.77
N SER A 371 18.88 11.06 -15.77
CA SER A 371 19.96 11.97 -15.39
C SER A 371 21.32 11.29 -15.58
N ARG A 372 22.33 12.02 -16.05
CA ARG A 372 23.72 11.56 -16.09
C ARG A 372 24.31 11.22 -14.71
N ALA A 373 23.66 11.71 -13.63
CA ALA A 373 24.07 11.39 -12.27
C ALA A 373 24.05 9.88 -11.97
N LEU A 374 23.11 9.14 -12.56
CA LEU A 374 23.05 7.69 -12.43
C LEU A 374 24.25 7.01 -13.11
N ASP A 375 24.62 7.45 -14.32
CA ASP A 375 25.77 6.92 -15.06
C ASP A 375 27.10 7.16 -14.32
N PHE A 376 27.27 8.36 -13.75
CA PHE A 376 28.43 8.69 -12.92
C PHE A 376 28.47 7.84 -11.64
N ALA A 377 27.32 7.64 -10.97
CA ALA A 377 27.25 6.81 -9.78
C ALA A 377 27.63 5.35 -10.08
N VAL A 378 27.21 4.81 -11.23
CA VAL A 378 27.59 3.45 -11.69
C VAL A 378 29.09 3.38 -11.98
N ALA A 379 29.68 4.38 -12.66
CA ALA A 379 31.11 4.43 -12.93
C ALA A 379 31.93 4.49 -11.62
N ASP A 380 31.51 5.29 -10.65
CA ASP A 380 32.13 5.38 -9.31
C ASP A 380 32.04 4.05 -8.56
N MET A 381 30.89 3.39 -8.63
CA MET A 381 30.70 2.05 -8.03
C MET A 381 31.69 1.04 -8.65
N ASN A 382 31.79 0.99 -9.96
CA ASN A 382 32.67 0.06 -10.67
C ASN A 382 34.15 0.33 -10.33
N THR A 383 34.54 1.60 -10.20
CA THR A 383 35.88 1.97 -9.75
C THR A 383 36.16 1.45 -8.33
N ALA A 384 35.23 1.64 -7.40
CA ALA A 384 35.38 1.14 -6.03
C ALA A 384 35.44 -0.40 -5.95
N VAL A 385 34.68 -1.10 -6.82
CA VAL A 385 34.74 -2.56 -6.93
C VAL A 385 36.10 -3.04 -7.45
N HIS A 386 36.67 -2.37 -8.47
CA HIS A 386 38.00 -2.70 -8.97
C HIS A 386 39.08 -2.47 -7.92
N GLU A 387 39.02 -1.40 -7.13
CA GLU A 387 39.91 -1.16 -6.00
C GLU A 387 39.80 -2.32 -4.97
N LEU A 388 38.58 -2.69 -4.54
CA LEU A 388 38.38 -3.78 -3.60
C LEU A 388 38.93 -5.10 -4.13
N GLN A 389 38.73 -5.42 -5.43
CA GLN A 389 39.27 -6.61 -6.04
C GLN A 389 40.81 -6.60 -6.07
N GLY A 390 41.43 -5.41 -6.28
CA GLY A 390 42.86 -5.20 -6.19
C GLY A 390 43.38 -5.48 -4.78
N ASP A 391 42.73 -4.91 -3.77
CA ASP A 391 43.09 -5.10 -2.34
C ASP A 391 42.96 -6.58 -1.96
N MET A 392 41.91 -7.28 -2.39
CA MET A 392 41.71 -8.72 -2.16
C MET A 392 42.83 -9.57 -2.78
N ARG A 393 43.38 -9.21 -3.94
CA ARG A 393 44.48 -9.93 -4.60
C ARG A 393 45.81 -9.73 -3.88
N THR A 394 46.05 -8.56 -3.32
CA THR A 394 47.32 -8.21 -2.65
C THR A 394 47.32 -8.61 -1.17
N LEU A 395 46.17 -8.80 -0.56
CA LEU A 395 46.03 -9.12 0.87
C LEU A 395 46.75 -10.41 1.29
N PRO A 396 46.74 -11.54 0.55
CA PRO A 396 47.46 -12.75 0.95
C PRO A 396 48.99 -12.54 1.05
N SER A 397 49.58 -11.77 0.14
CA SER A 397 51.02 -11.45 0.19
C SER A 397 51.35 -10.52 1.36
N THR A 398 50.48 -9.56 1.66
CA THR A 398 50.64 -8.64 2.80
C THR A 398 50.52 -9.36 4.14
N LEU A 399 49.58 -10.31 4.24
CA LEU A 399 49.40 -11.16 5.42
C LEU A 399 50.57 -12.12 5.63
N ALA A 400 51.07 -12.75 4.56
CA ALA A 400 52.21 -13.67 4.62
C ALA A 400 53.47 -12.96 5.19
N VAL A 401 53.67 -11.67 4.88
CA VAL A 401 54.83 -10.89 5.36
C VAL A 401 54.62 -10.44 6.81
N LYS A 402 53.40 -10.12 7.24
CA LYS A 402 53.14 -9.49 8.56
C LYS A 402 52.76 -10.50 9.66
N LEU A 403 52.24 -11.68 9.32
CA LEU A 403 51.60 -12.60 10.24
C LEU A 403 51.93 -14.07 9.92
N ALA A 404 53.15 -14.49 10.24
CA ALA A 404 53.66 -15.85 9.98
C ALA A 404 52.86 -16.96 10.72
N GLU A 405 51.91 -16.67 11.62
CA GLU A 405 51.15 -17.61 12.45
C GLU A 405 49.63 -17.66 12.16
N MET A 406 49.11 -16.86 11.16
CA MET A 406 47.67 -16.85 10.89
C MET A 406 47.21 -17.96 9.95
N SER A 407 46.11 -18.61 10.37
CA SER A 407 45.41 -19.57 9.50
C SER A 407 44.64 -18.87 8.40
N LEU A 408 44.67 -19.41 7.17
CA LEU A 408 43.83 -18.97 6.06
C LEU A 408 42.35 -19.01 6.44
N MET A 409 41.96 -19.91 7.34
CA MET A 409 40.58 -20.04 7.85
C MET A 409 40.10 -18.79 8.59
N ASP A 410 40.97 -18.06 9.26
CA ASP A 410 40.61 -16.84 10.02
C ASP A 410 40.31 -15.66 9.08
N THR A 411 40.76 -15.71 7.84
CA THR A 411 40.55 -14.65 6.83
C THR A 411 39.30 -14.91 5.99
N MET A 412 38.83 -16.15 5.91
CA MET A 412 37.69 -16.53 5.06
C MET A 412 36.42 -15.69 5.27
N PRO A 413 36.01 -15.34 6.51
CA PRO A 413 34.77 -14.57 6.72
C PRO A 413 34.84 -13.18 6.06
N VAL A 414 35.97 -12.46 6.10
CA VAL A 414 36.09 -11.13 5.48
C VAL A 414 36.16 -11.22 3.96
N PHE A 415 36.78 -12.27 3.41
CA PHE A 415 36.75 -12.52 1.97
C PHE A 415 35.35 -12.86 1.47
N THR A 416 34.57 -13.57 2.26
CA THR A 416 33.16 -13.88 1.96
C THR A 416 32.36 -12.58 1.86
N VAL A 417 32.52 -11.66 2.82
CA VAL A 417 31.85 -10.36 2.79
C VAL A 417 32.29 -9.52 1.59
N ALA A 418 33.59 -9.45 1.32
CA ALA A 418 34.10 -8.73 0.16
C ALA A 418 33.57 -9.32 -1.17
N SER A 419 33.52 -10.65 -1.29
CA SER A 419 32.95 -11.33 -2.47
C SER A 419 31.44 -11.08 -2.62
N LEU A 420 30.69 -11.05 -1.49
CA LEU A 420 29.27 -10.70 -1.50
C LEU A 420 29.05 -9.25 -1.93
N LEU A 421 29.91 -8.32 -1.54
CA LEU A 421 29.82 -6.93 -2.00
C LEU A 421 30.06 -6.78 -3.49
N VAL A 422 31.01 -7.54 -4.06
CA VAL A 422 31.22 -7.61 -5.52
C VAL A 422 30.00 -8.20 -6.23
N GLU A 423 29.38 -9.25 -5.68
CA GLU A 423 28.14 -9.80 -6.23
C GLU A 423 26.97 -8.81 -6.10
N ILE A 424 26.87 -8.09 -4.98
CA ILE A 424 25.85 -7.05 -4.77
C ILE A 424 25.99 -5.95 -5.82
N SER A 425 27.20 -5.51 -6.16
CA SER A 425 27.40 -4.51 -7.22
C SER A 425 26.86 -4.98 -8.57
N ALA A 426 27.10 -6.23 -8.97
CA ALA A 426 26.55 -6.82 -10.19
C ALA A 426 25.01 -6.90 -10.17
N ARG A 427 24.41 -7.16 -8.97
CA ARG A 427 22.94 -7.13 -8.81
C ARG A 427 22.38 -5.71 -8.85
N VAL A 428 23.10 -4.73 -8.37
CA VAL A 428 22.75 -3.31 -8.48
C VAL A 428 22.76 -2.85 -9.93
N GLU A 429 23.77 -3.27 -10.75
CA GLU A 429 23.75 -3.03 -12.20
C GLU A 429 22.49 -3.64 -12.85
N GLY A 430 22.10 -4.85 -12.47
CA GLY A 430 20.85 -5.44 -12.95
C GLY A 430 19.59 -4.66 -12.54
N VAL A 431 19.61 -3.92 -11.42
CA VAL A 431 18.53 -2.98 -11.07
C VAL A 431 18.54 -1.78 -12.01
N VAL A 432 19.74 -1.21 -12.31
CA VAL A 432 19.89 -0.09 -13.26
C VAL A 432 19.38 -0.49 -14.64
N ASP A 433 19.79 -1.64 -15.17
CA ASP A 433 19.31 -2.17 -16.47
C ASP A 433 17.77 -2.27 -16.53
N ALA A 434 17.17 -2.74 -15.43
CA ALA A 434 15.70 -2.84 -15.35
C ALA A 434 15.02 -1.47 -15.28
N VAL A 435 15.65 -0.48 -14.63
CA VAL A 435 15.18 0.92 -14.58
C VAL A 435 15.32 1.57 -15.95
N ASP A 436 16.42 1.37 -16.66
CA ASP A 436 16.65 1.90 -18.01
C ASP A 436 15.66 1.33 -19.03
N ALA A 437 15.35 0.03 -18.91
CA ALA A 437 14.30 -0.58 -19.72
C ALA A 437 12.91 0.03 -19.42
N LEU A 438 12.63 0.37 -18.15
CA LEU A 438 11.41 1.07 -17.76
C LEU A 438 11.42 2.50 -18.29
N ALA A 439 12.51 3.24 -18.12
CA ALA A 439 12.68 4.62 -18.55
C ALA A 439 12.49 4.79 -20.06
N THR A 440 13.13 3.93 -20.85
CA THR A 440 12.98 3.88 -22.32
C THR A 440 11.54 3.62 -22.74
N ARG A 441 10.86 2.66 -22.09
CA ARG A 441 9.49 2.29 -22.49
C ARG A 441 8.43 3.25 -21.98
N ALA A 442 8.68 3.91 -20.86
CA ALA A 442 7.81 4.93 -20.28
C ALA A 442 8.11 6.34 -20.79
N ASN A 443 9.13 6.51 -21.66
CA ASN A 443 9.58 7.78 -22.22
C ASN A 443 9.92 8.80 -21.12
N PHE A 444 10.85 8.46 -20.22
CA PHE A 444 11.34 9.40 -19.22
C PHE A 444 12.01 10.60 -19.92
N LYS A 445 11.87 11.79 -19.32
CA LYS A 445 12.48 13.02 -19.85
C LYS A 445 14.00 12.95 -19.61
N GLN A 446 14.76 13.35 -20.63
CA GLN A 446 16.20 13.61 -20.46
C GLN A 446 16.35 14.95 -19.72
N VAL A 447 17.15 14.96 -18.66
CA VAL A 447 17.56 16.18 -17.96
C VAL A 447 19.04 16.38 -18.29
N ASP A 448 19.34 17.29 -19.23
CA ASP A 448 20.69 17.79 -19.43
C ASP A 448 21.00 18.75 -18.27
N GLY A 449 22.14 18.55 -17.62
CA GLY A 449 22.49 19.08 -16.30
C GLY A 449 22.67 20.60 -16.15
N ASP A 450 21.99 21.44 -16.91
CA ASP A 450 22.09 22.92 -16.83
C ASP A 450 20.78 23.62 -16.40
N ASP A 451 19.66 22.88 -16.19
CA ASP A 451 18.35 23.51 -15.94
C ASP A 451 17.93 23.58 -14.44
N ASP A 452 18.79 23.22 -13.50
CA ASP A 452 18.44 23.26 -12.05
C ASP A 452 18.30 24.70 -11.48
N ASP A 453 18.76 25.75 -12.22
CA ASP A 453 18.68 27.15 -11.76
C ASP A 453 17.39 27.89 -12.23
N ASP A 454 16.65 27.37 -13.21
CA ASP A 454 15.47 28.08 -13.76
C ASP A 454 14.14 27.67 -13.12
N ASP A 455 14.01 26.49 -12.54
CA ASP A 455 12.76 26.06 -11.88
C ASP A 455 12.60 26.66 -10.46
N GLU A 456 13.69 26.98 -9.78
CA GLU A 456 13.65 27.71 -8.50
C GLU A 456 13.18 29.17 -8.70
N LYS A 457 13.56 29.80 -9.83
CA LYS A 457 13.11 31.16 -10.17
C LYS A 457 11.66 31.23 -10.66
N LYS A 458 11.13 30.16 -11.25
CA LYS A 458 9.69 30.09 -11.61
C LYS A 458 8.79 29.84 -10.41
N GLY A 459 9.25 29.08 -9.43
CA GLY A 459 8.54 28.85 -8.16
C GLY A 459 8.41 30.12 -7.33
N GLU A 460 9.45 30.97 -7.29
CA GLU A 460 9.41 32.25 -6.57
C GLU A 460 8.57 33.31 -7.29
N ALA A 461 8.53 33.32 -8.62
CA ALA A 461 7.74 34.29 -9.39
C ALA A 461 6.24 34.01 -9.31
N GLU A 462 5.80 32.76 -9.09
CA GLU A 462 4.38 32.40 -8.98
C GLU A 462 3.84 32.58 -7.55
N MET A 463 4.70 32.64 -6.53
CA MET A 463 4.31 32.84 -5.14
C MET A 463 4.22 34.32 -4.72
N THR A 464 4.67 35.27 -5.58
CA THR A 464 4.69 36.72 -5.23
C THR A 464 3.49 37.50 -5.79
N MET A 465 2.54 36.88 -6.49
CA MET A 465 1.45 37.55 -7.16
C MET A 465 0.06 37.21 -6.62
N LYS A 466 -0.13 37.17 -5.32
CA LYS A 466 -1.48 37.19 -4.70
C LYS A 466 -1.46 37.66 -3.24
N VAL A 467 -1.18 38.95 -3.01
CA VAL A 467 -1.74 39.68 -1.85
C VAL A 467 -1.91 41.13 -2.28
N HIS A 468 -3.12 41.54 -2.59
CA HIS A 468 -3.55 42.94 -2.52
C HIS A 468 -4.56 43.07 -1.39
N PRO A 469 -4.34 43.94 -0.42
CA PRO A 469 -5.33 44.25 0.59
C PRO A 469 -6.35 45.25 0.06
N LEU A 470 -7.62 44.99 0.38
CA LEU A 470 -8.71 45.95 0.34
C LEU A 470 -8.41 47.11 1.30
N ASN A 471 -8.48 48.32 0.79
CA ASN A 471 -8.65 49.46 1.63
C ASN A 471 -9.87 50.26 1.16
N GLU A 472 -10.80 50.40 2.10
CA GLU A 472 -11.94 51.34 2.03
C GLU A 472 -11.43 52.77 2.00
N THR A 473 -12.12 53.66 1.28
CA THR A 473 -12.82 54.86 1.70
C THR A 473 -12.99 55.83 0.53
N ASP A 474 -14.17 56.39 0.57
CA ASP A 474 -14.71 57.70 0.20
C ASP A 474 -15.22 57.95 -1.25
N ALA A 475 -16.47 57.94 -1.24
CA ALA A 475 -17.54 58.89 -1.54
C ALA A 475 -17.30 60.08 -2.54
N ALA A 476 -18.30 60.20 -3.33
CA ALA A 476 -18.91 61.43 -3.90
C ALA A 476 -18.41 61.98 -5.22
N GLU A 477 -19.33 62.13 -6.03
CA GLU A 477 -19.87 63.27 -6.79
C GLU A 477 -19.87 63.18 -8.34
N GLU A 478 -21.10 63.19 -8.75
CA GLU A 478 -21.71 63.96 -9.86
C GLU A 478 -21.33 63.72 -11.36
N ALA A 479 -22.35 63.28 -11.97
CA ALA A 479 -23.13 63.95 -13.05
C ALA A 479 -22.61 63.89 -14.50
N SER A 480 -23.59 63.51 -15.29
CA SER A 480 -23.94 64.10 -16.58
C SER A 480 -23.37 63.46 -17.88
N SER A 481 -24.36 63.03 -18.59
CA SER A 481 -24.57 63.09 -20.06
C SER A 481 -24.29 61.83 -20.87
N SER A 482 -25.41 61.21 -21.20
CA SER A 482 -25.68 60.57 -22.50
C SER A 482 -25.73 61.64 -23.61
N PRO A 483 -25.81 61.35 -24.91
CA PRO A 483 -26.20 60.09 -25.56
C PRO A 483 -25.52 59.80 -26.94
N VAL A 484 -26.04 58.76 -27.57
CA VAL A 484 -26.35 58.64 -29.06
C VAL A 484 -25.47 57.73 -29.93
N ASN A 485 -26.13 56.66 -30.26
CA ASN A 485 -26.38 56.11 -31.63
C ASN A 485 -25.27 55.35 -32.38
N GLN A 486 -25.67 54.26 -32.76
CA GLN A 486 -26.13 53.63 -34.01
C GLN A 486 -25.24 52.58 -34.65
N THR A 487 -25.95 51.47 -34.84
CA THR A 487 -26.10 50.63 -36.05
C THR A 487 -24.90 49.84 -36.52
N ALA A 488 -25.04 48.59 -36.60
CA ALA A 488 -25.72 47.66 -37.49
C ALA A 488 -24.76 46.83 -38.37
N LYS A 489 -25.08 45.55 -38.47
CA LYS A 489 -24.89 44.62 -39.61
C LYS A 489 -23.44 44.15 -39.88
N VAL A 490 -23.16 42.91 -40.00
CA VAL A 490 -23.81 41.77 -40.70
C VAL A 490 -23.49 40.51 -39.90
#